data_4c464af43ae53ce6d8bfc924fe3b24ec
#
_entry.id   4c464af43ae53ce6d8bfc924fe3b24ec
#
_cell.length_a   1.000
_cell.length_b   1.000
_cell.length_c   1.000
_cell.angle_alpha   90.00
_cell.angle_beta   90.00
_cell.angle_gamma   90.00
#
_symmetry.space_group_name_H-M   'P 1'
#
loop_
_entity.id
_entity.type
_entity.pdbx_description
1 polymer ?
#
loop_
_entity_poly.entity_id
_entity_poly.type
_entity_poly.pdbx_seq_one_letter_code
_entity_poly.pdbx_strand_id
1 'polypeptide(L)'
;MKKSKKFLCLLLALVMAGSLLLLPAAAANTQSGATRYPTVYVHGLMGWGEHDQIYSAVPYWGLSTDLMPYMTSKGYESYAASVGPLSSAWDRACELYAQLTGTTVDYGAAHAAEYGHARYGATYDLSLIHIS
;
A
#
# COMPACT_ATOMS: atom_id res chain seq x y z
N MET A 1 -53.07 -21.68 4.16
CA MET A 1 -51.60 -21.86 4.13
C MET A 1 -50.81 -20.88 3.24
N LYS A 2 -51.30 -20.35 2.12
CA LYS A 2 -50.58 -19.37 1.26
C LYS A 2 -50.41 -17.98 1.88
N LYS A 3 -51.32 -17.49 2.72
CA LYS A 3 -51.27 -16.17 3.34
C LYS A 3 -50.18 -16.08 4.44
N SER A 4 -49.98 -17.16 5.20
CA SER A 4 -48.97 -17.25 6.27
C SER A 4 -47.53 -17.17 5.73
N LYS A 5 -47.24 -17.79 4.58
CA LYS A 5 -45.90 -17.74 3.95
C LYS A 5 -45.57 -16.36 3.43
N LYS A 6 -46.53 -15.63 2.86
CA LYS A 6 -46.34 -14.25 2.41
C LYS A 6 -46.06 -13.30 3.58
N PHE A 7 -46.77 -13.49 4.69
CA PHE A 7 -46.56 -12.70 5.91
C PHE A 7 -45.17 -12.95 6.52
N LEU A 8 -44.73 -14.22 6.54
CA LEU A 8 -43.40 -14.58 7.05
C LEU A 8 -42.29 -13.99 6.17
N CYS A 9 -42.43 -14.02 4.83
CA CYS A 9 -41.47 -13.40 3.94
C CYS A 9 -41.40 -11.87 4.10
N LEU A 10 -42.53 -11.21 4.31
CA LEU A 10 -42.60 -9.78 4.54
C LEU A 10 -41.93 -9.40 5.86
N LEU A 11 -42.13 -10.20 6.90
CA LEU A 11 -41.53 -10.01 8.21
C LEU A 11 -40.00 -10.19 8.16
N LEU A 12 -39.53 -11.23 7.45
CA LEU A 12 -38.09 -11.44 7.22
C LEU A 12 -37.44 -10.27 6.45
N ALA A 13 -38.13 -9.78 5.40
CA ALA A 13 -37.64 -8.66 4.62
C ALA A 13 -37.55 -7.36 5.45
N LEU A 14 -38.53 -7.13 6.33
CA LEU A 14 -38.52 -5.98 7.26
C LEU A 14 -37.41 -6.09 8.31
N VAL A 15 -37.15 -7.29 8.83
CA VAL A 15 -36.05 -7.53 9.79
C VAL A 15 -34.69 -7.32 9.12
N MET A 16 -34.52 -7.78 7.88
CA MET A 16 -33.29 -7.54 7.12
C MET A 16 -33.10 -6.08 6.75
N ALA A 17 -34.15 -5.36 6.39
CA ALA A 17 -34.08 -3.91 6.13
C ALA A 17 -33.80 -3.11 7.42
N GLY A 18 -34.36 -3.52 8.54
CA GLY A 18 -34.13 -2.91 9.84
C GLY A 18 -32.71 -3.13 10.37
N SER A 19 -32.10 -4.27 10.10
CA SER A 19 -30.73 -4.54 10.51
C SER A 19 -29.69 -3.72 9.71
N LEU A 20 -30.00 -3.30 8.49
CA LEU A 20 -29.15 -2.37 7.73
C LEU A 20 -29.16 -0.95 8.30
N LEU A 21 -30.23 -0.56 8.98
CA LEU A 21 -30.35 0.76 9.60
C LEU A 21 -29.73 0.81 11.01
N LEU A 22 -29.40 -0.36 11.57
CA LEU A 22 -28.74 -0.50 12.87
C LEU A 22 -27.24 -0.78 12.76
N LEU A 23 -26.67 -0.71 11.55
CA LEU A 23 -25.22 -0.51 11.48
C LEU A 23 -24.96 0.80 12.25
N PRO A 24 -24.29 0.76 13.43
CA PRO A 24 -23.79 2.00 13.96
C PRO A 24 -22.98 2.54 12.78
N ALA A 25 -23.31 3.76 12.33
CA ALA A 25 -22.32 4.57 11.67
C ALA A 25 -21.17 4.51 12.67
N ALA A 26 -20.22 3.60 12.44
CA ALA A 26 -18.95 3.66 13.09
C ALA A 26 -18.57 5.10 12.81
N ALA A 27 -18.81 5.94 13.82
CA ALA A 27 -18.43 7.30 13.80
C ALA A 27 -17.01 7.21 13.29
N ALA A 28 -16.81 7.71 12.08
CA ALA A 28 -15.47 7.92 11.61
C ALA A 28 -14.88 8.72 12.75
N ASN A 29 -14.19 8.02 13.62
CA ASN A 29 -13.34 8.62 14.60
C ASN A 29 -12.35 9.32 13.69
N THR A 30 -12.65 10.55 13.37
CA THR A 30 -11.72 11.53 12.86
C THR A 30 -10.75 11.81 14.01
N GLN A 31 -10.07 10.76 14.45
CA GLN A 31 -8.76 10.93 14.97
C GLN A 31 -7.96 11.43 13.77
N SER A 32 -7.85 12.72 13.68
CA SER A 32 -6.77 13.42 13.02
C SER A 32 -5.46 12.98 13.69
N GLY A 33 -5.14 11.72 13.55
CA GLY A 33 -3.90 11.13 13.94
C GLY A 33 -3.01 11.11 12.71
N ALA A 34 -2.56 12.29 12.27
CA ALA A 34 -1.37 12.35 11.42
C ALA A 34 -0.34 11.43 12.07
N THR A 35 0.04 10.36 11.38
CA THR A 35 1.07 9.48 11.90
C THR A 35 2.36 10.28 11.99
N ARG A 36 3.06 10.19 13.12
CA ARG A 36 4.34 10.88 13.32
C ARG A 36 5.42 10.41 12.32
N TYR A 37 5.19 9.25 11.72
CA TYR A 37 6.12 8.61 10.80
C TYR A 37 5.43 8.38 9.45
N PRO A 38 6.16 8.53 8.34
CA PRO A 38 5.65 8.22 7.03
C PRO A 38 5.30 6.74 6.89
N THR A 39 4.33 6.44 6.04
CA THR A 39 3.94 5.08 5.66
C THR A 39 4.54 4.74 4.32
N VAL A 40 5.28 3.65 4.24
CA VAL A 40 5.86 3.18 2.98
C VAL A 40 5.12 1.92 2.53
N TYR A 41 4.51 1.99 1.36
CA TYR A 41 3.83 0.89 0.72
C TYR A 41 4.80 0.13 -0.17
N VAL A 42 4.94 -1.17 0.03
CA VAL A 42 5.82 -2.04 -0.76
C VAL A 42 4.97 -3.01 -1.56
N HIS A 43 5.02 -2.90 -2.88
CA HIS A 43 4.22 -3.75 -3.77
C HIS A 43 4.65 -5.23 -3.73
N GLY A 44 3.79 -6.13 -4.21
CA GLY A 44 4.07 -7.56 -4.34
C GLY A 44 4.74 -7.93 -5.66
N LEU A 45 4.62 -9.22 -6.00
CA LEU A 45 5.08 -9.77 -7.27
C LEU A 45 4.47 -9.00 -8.46
N MET A 46 5.27 -8.68 -9.47
CA MET A 46 4.87 -7.95 -10.67
C MET A 46 4.32 -6.54 -10.43
N GLY A 47 4.49 -6.00 -9.21
CA GLY A 47 4.08 -4.63 -8.90
C GLY A 47 5.16 -3.60 -9.24
N TRP A 48 4.87 -2.32 -8.97
CA TRP A 48 5.74 -1.16 -9.22
C TRP A 48 5.49 -0.05 -8.21
N GLY A 49 6.44 0.86 -8.07
CA GLY A 49 6.39 2.01 -7.18
C GLY A 49 6.64 3.35 -7.89
N GLU A 50 6.80 4.41 -7.12
CA GLU A 50 6.88 5.80 -7.63
C GLU A 50 8.06 6.09 -8.55
N HIS A 51 9.17 5.37 -8.41
CA HIS A 51 10.36 5.53 -9.28
C HIS A 51 10.26 4.74 -10.60
N ASP A 52 9.23 3.93 -10.77
CA ASP A 52 9.01 3.15 -11.98
C ASP A 52 8.26 3.99 -13.02
N GLN A 53 8.72 3.97 -14.27
CA GLN A 53 8.14 4.79 -15.34
C GLN A 53 6.64 4.60 -15.55
N ILE A 54 6.14 3.40 -15.30
CA ILE A 54 4.72 3.06 -15.45
C ILE A 54 3.86 3.75 -14.39
N TYR A 55 4.41 4.13 -13.24
CA TYR A 55 3.66 4.70 -12.12
C TYR A 55 2.89 5.96 -12.50
N SER A 56 3.50 6.83 -13.30
CA SER A 56 2.87 8.09 -13.74
C SER A 56 1.61 7.88 -14.59
N ALA A 57 1.53 6.75 -15.30
CA ALA A 57 0.37 6.40 -16.12
C ALA A 57 -0.65 5.56 -15.36
N VAL A 58 -0.18 4.66 -14.52
CA VAL A 58 -1.01 3.73 -13.74
C VAL A 58 -0.42 3.58 -12.34
N PRO A 59 -0.91 4.31 -11.35
CA PRO A 59 -0.50 4.10 -9.95
C PRO A 59 -0.87 2.68 -9.50
N TYR A 60 0.10 1.92 -8.99
CA TYR A 60 -0.15 0.56 -8.51
C TYR A 60 -1.18 0.54 -7.37
N TRP A 61 -1.04 1.49 -6.45
CA TRP A 61 -1.94 1.65 -5.32
C TRP A 61 -3.06 2.64 -5.69
N GLY A 62 -4.26 2.10 -5.96
CA GLY A 62 -5.46 2.90 -6.20
C GLY A 62 -5.93 2.97 -7.65
N LEU A 63 -5.16 2.51 -8.63
CA LEU A 63 -5.48 2.40 -10.07
C LEU A 63 -6.05 3.68 -10.71
N SER A 64 -7.26 4.11 -10.34
CA SER A 64 -7.92 5.30 -10.89
C SER A 64 -7.61 6.58 -10.12
N THR A 65 -7.13 6.46 -8.90
CA THR A 65 -6.77 7.58 -8.03
C THR A 65 -5.49 7.19 -7.30
N ASP A 66 -4.42 7.98 -7.49
CA ASP A 66 -3.18 7.72 -6.77
C ASP A 66 -3.41 7.78 -5.26
N LEU A 67 -3.14 6.68 -4.57
CA LEU A 67 -3.37 6.55 -3.14
C LEU A 67 -2.39 7.42 -2.34
N MET A 68 -1.15 7.60 -2.80
CA MET A 68 -0.12 8.31 -2.04
C MET A 68 -0.49 9.78 -1.78
N PRO A 69 -0.77 10.61 -2.80
CA PRO A 69 -1.20 11.99 -2.57
C PRO A 69 -2.55 12.06 -1.83
N TYR A 70 -3.45 11.11 -2.04
CA TYR A 70 -4.70 11.07 -1.28
C TYR A 70 -4.45 10.87 0.21
N MET A 71 -3.64 9.90 0.60
CA MET A 71 -3.31 9.64 2.01
C MET A 71 -2.56 10.81 2.64
N THR A 72 -1.60 11.39 1.91
CA THR A 72 -0.85 12.57 2.34
C THR A 72 -1.78 13.77 2.57
N SER A 73 -2.79 13.98 1.71
CA SER A 73 -3.81 15.03 1.91
C SER A 73 -4.67 14.83 3.16
N LYS A 74 -4.71 13.61 3.70
CA LYS A 74 -5.39 13.27 4.96
C LYS A 74 -4.48 13.34 6.18
N GLY A 75 -3.23 13.77 6.02
CA GLY A 75 -2.25 13.86 7.09
C GLY A 75 -1.43 12.58 7.32
N TYR A 76 -1.52 11.62 6.41
CA TYR A 76 -0.74 10.38 6.43
C TYR A 76 0.30 10.45 5.31
N GLU A 77 1.45 11.01 5.60
CA GLU A 77 2.57 11.04 4.66
C GLU A 77 2.85 9.63 4.14
N SER A 78 2.77 9.44 2.82
CA SER A 78 2.74 8.09 2.22
C SER A 78 3.56 8.04 0.94
N TYR A 79 4.29 6.94 0.77
CA TYR A 79 5.20 6.68 -0.34
C TYR A 79 5.01 5.27 -0.88
N ALA A 80 5.18 5.07 -2.19
CA ALA A 80 5.16 3.75 -2.81
C ALA A 80 6.58 3.38 -3.28
N ALA A 81 7.23 2.49 -2.53
CA ALA A 81 8.59 2.06 -2.86
C ALA A 81 8.64 1.27 -4.16
N SER A 82 9.66 1.54 -4.97
CA SER A 82 9.98 0.80 -6.19
C SER A 82 11.03 -0.26 -5.87
N VAL A 83 10.61 -1.52 -5.83
CA VAL A 83 11.50 -2.66 -5.63
C VAL A 83 11.35 -3.65 -6.78
N GLY A 84 12.34 -4.49 -7.00
CA GLY A 84 12.32 -5.42 -8.12
C GLY A 84 11.06 -6.28 -8.16
N PRO A 85 10.26 -6.25 -9.25
CA PRO A 85 8.98 -6.95 -9.34
C PRO A 85 9.12 -8.48 -9.34
N LEU A 86 10.28 -8.98 -9.71
CA LEU A 86 10.63 -10.41 -9.78
C LEU A 86 11.87 -10.74 -8.95
N SER A 87 12.43 -9.76 -8.24
CA SER A 87 13.64 -9.93 -7.45
C SER A 87 13.40 -10.78 -6.18
N SER A 88 14.48 -11.31 -5.64
CA SER A 88 14.45 -12.06 -4.37
C SER A 88 14.02 -11.17 -3.21
N ALA A 89 13.60 -11.75 -2.09
CA ALA A 89 13.26 -11.00 -0.89
C ALA A 89 14.47 -10.21 -0.35
N TRP A 90 15.68 -10.74 -0.52
CA TRP A 90 16.93 -10.07 -0.15
C TRP A 90 17.16 -8.82 -0.99
N ASP A 91 17.12 -8.95 -2.32
CA ASP A 91 17.33 -7.83 -3.22
C ASP A 91 16.32 -6.71 -2.96
N ARG A 92 15.05 -7.07 -2.85
CA ARG A 92 13.96 -6.14 -2.54
C ARG A 92 14.17 -5.42 -1.20
N ALA A 93 14.71 -6.10 -0.20
CA ALA A 93 15.04 -5.47 1.08
C ALA A 93 16.21 -4.47 0.94
N CYS A 94 17.24 -4.79 0.16
CA CYS A 94 18.34 -3.88 -0.12
C CYS A 94 17.88 -2.65 -0.91
N GLU A 95 17.02 -2.83 -1.91
CA GLU A 95 16.42 -1.76 -2.70
C GLU A 95 15.55 -0.84 -1.84
N LEU A 96 14.70 -1.42 -0.99
CA LEU A 96 13.89 -0.66 -0.05
C LEU A 96 14.76 0.14 0.92
N TYR A 97 15.79 -0.48 1.49
CA TYR A 97 16.71 0.19 2.41
C TYR A 97 17.37 1.40 1.74
N ALA A 98 17.86 1.25 0.51
CA ALA A 98 18.51 2.34 -0.21
C ALA A 98 17.55 3.51 -0.48
N GLN A 99 16.29 3.25 -0.82
CA GLN A 99 15.27 4.29 -0.98
C GLN A 99 14.97 5.01 0.35
N LEU A 100 14.86 4.27 1.44
CA LEU A 100 14.59 4.84 2.76
C LEU A 100 15.73 5.73 3.26
N THR A 101 16.96 5.39 2.91
CA THR A 101 18.17 6.07 3.43
C THR A 101 18.82 7.04 2.43
N GLY A 102 18.37 7.09 1.19
CA GLY A 102 18.97 7.94 0.15
C GLY A 102 20.39 7.49 -0.21
N THR A 103 20.57 6.20 -0.46
CA THR A 103 21.88 5.61 -0.75
C THR A 103 21.87 4.78 -2.03
N THR A 104 23.03 4.25 -2.42
CA THR A 104 23.14 3.26 -3.48
C THR A 104 22.76 1.89 -2.94
N VAL A 105 21.96 1.14 -3.71
CA VAL A 105 21.64 -0.26 -3.40
C VAL A 105 22.92 -1.08 -3.35
N ASP A 106 23.19 -1.77 -2.26
CA ASP A 106 24.28 -2.74 -2.12
C ASP A 106 23.69 -4.09 -1.73
N TYR A 107 23.67 -5.02 -2.67
CA TYR A 107 23.16 -6.39 -2.44
C TYR A 107 24.12 -7.26 -1.64
N GLY A 108 25.34 -6.78 -1.41
CA GLY A 108 26.42 -7.50 -0.75
C GLY A 108 27.27 -8.34 -1.73
N ALA A 109 28.58 -8.35 -1.52
CA ALA A 109 29.51 -9.03 -2.43
C ALA A 109 29.27 -10.54 -2.50
N ALA A 110 29.01 -11.18 -1.36
CA ALA A 110 28.79 -12.63 -1.29
C ALA A 110 27.48 -13.02 -2.02
N HIS A 111 26.38 -12.30 -1.76
CA HIS A 111 25.10 -12.53 -2.40
C HIS A 111 25.17 -12.32 -3.92
N ALA A 112 25.75 -11.22 -4.36
CA ALA A 112 25.92 -10.92 -5.78
C ALA A 112 26.74 -11.99 -6.53
N ALA A 113 27.79 -12.50 -5.88
CA ALA A 113 28.60 -13.58 -6.45
C ALA A 113 27.86 -14.91 -6.50
N GLU A 114 27.07 -15.23 -5.47
CA GLU A 114 26.30 -16.48 -5.40
C GLU A 114 25.20 -16.54 -6.46
N TYR A 115 24.47 -15.41 -6.67
CA TYR A 115 23.34 -15.34 -7.58
C TYR A 115 23.65 -14.75 -8.95
N GLY A 116 24.90 -14.37 -9.21
CA GLY A 116 25.39 -14.01 -10.55
C GLY A 116 24.89 -12.66 -11.08
N HIS A 117 24.69 -11.67 -10.21
CA HIS A 117 24.30 -10.30 -10.59
C HIS A 117 25.27 -9.26 -10.02
N ALA A 118 25.10 -7.99 -10.44
CA ALA A 118 25.92 -6.90 -9.94
C ALA A 118 25.71 -6.67 -8.44
N ARG A 119 26.78 -6.31 -7.72
CA ARG A 119 26.71 -5.98 -6.29
C ARG A 119 25.92 -4.71 -6.04
N TYR A 120 26.03 -3.71 -6.91
CA TYR A 120 25.40 -2.42 -6.73
C TYR A 120 24.26 -2.24 -7.73
N GLY A 121 23.16 -1.66 -7.24
CA GLY A 121 21.98 -1.30 -8.03
C GLY A 121 21.81 0.21 -8.17
N ALA A 122 20.58 0.67 -8.18
CA ALA A 122 20.23 2.09 -8.32
C ALA A 122 20.74 2.94 -7.14
N THR A 123 20.97 4.23 -7.42
CA THR A 123 21.30 5.23 -6.39
C THR A 123 20.10 6.15 -6.20
N TYR A 124 19.78 6.43 -4.96
CA TYR A 124 18.71 7.35 -4.55
C TYR A 124 19.32 8.53 -3.82
N ASP A 125 19.14 9.72 -4.35
CA ASP A 125 19.77 10.95 -3.82
C ASP A 125 18.99 11.54 -2.64
N LEU A 126 17.71 11.17 -2.49
CA LEU A 126 16.83 11.65 -1.45
C LEU A 126 16.27 10.47 -0.65
N SER A 127 16.42 10.55 0.67
CA SER A 127 15.73 9.62 1.58
C SER A 127 14.22 9.83 1.54
N LEU A 128 13.44 8.75 1.43
CA LEU A 128 11.99 8.78 1.62
C LEU A 128 11.60 9.07 3.07
N ILE A 129 12.55 8.89 4.00
CA ILE A 129 12.34 9.15 5.41
C ILE A 129 13.35 10.21 5.84
N HIS A 130 12.90 11.44 6.02
CA HIS A 130 13.68 12.44 6.74
C HIS A 130 13.69 12.07 8.21
N ILE A 131 14.68 11.27 8.62
CA ILE A 131 14.97 11.05 10.03
C ILE A 131 15.75 12.29 10.50
N SER A 132 15.02 13.31 10.93
CA SER A 132 15.58 14.47 11.62
C SER A 132 15.61 14.21 13.12
#